data_f16b665bef32c2f9f28ffd8d5234772b
#
_entry.id   f16b665bef32c2f9f28ffd8d5234772b
#
_cell.length_a   1.000
_cell.length_b   1.000
_cell.length_c   1.000
_cell.angle_alpha   90.00
_cell.angle_beta   90.00
_cell.angle_gamma   90.00
#
_symmetry.space_group_name_H-M   'P 1'
#
loop_
_entity.id
_entity.type
_entity.pdbx_description
1 polymer ?
#
loop_
_entity_poly.entity_id
_entity_poly.type
_entity_poly.pdbx_seq_one_letter_code
_entity_poly.pdbx_strand_id
1 'polypeptide(L)'
;MQDIKVDEALWASSMLPEGIVERWFIASGATIKVGERIAEVRIEDALHEIVAPAGGRATIVAATNAVIEPGSVLATLDDRLSPG
;
A
#
# COMPACT_ATOMS: atom_id res chain seq x y z
N MET A 1 -10.35 -7.88 -9.30
CA MET A 1 -9.12 -7.15 -8.94
C MET A 1 -9.46 -6.02 -8.00
N GLN A 2 -8.68 -5.85 -6.95
CA GLN A 2 -8.94 -4.86 -5.92
C GLN A 2 -7.73 -3.93 -5.81
N ASP A 3 -8.00 -2.63 -5.64
CA ASP A 3 -6.92 -1.67 -5.41
C ASP A 3 -6.63 -1.57 -3.93
N ILE A 4 -5.36 -1.53 -3.58
CA ILE A 4 -4.92 -1.22 -2.22
C ILE A 4 -4.58 0.26 -2.21
N LYS A 5 -5.42 1.06 -1.57
CA LYS A 5 -5.29 2.50 -1.55
C LYS A 5 -4.80 2.98 -0.20
N VAL A 6 -4.14 4.14 -0.20
CA VAL A 6 -3.74 4.78 1.04
C VAL A 6 -4.98 5.38 1.69
N ASP A 7 -5.21 5.03 2.96
CA ASP A 7 -6.37 5.53 3.69
C ASP A 7 -6.21 7.02 3.96
N GLU A 8 -7.24 7.78 3.62
CA GLU A 8 -7.25 9.23 3.87
C GLU A 8 -7.07 9.57 5.34
N ALA A 9 -7.49 8.68 6.23
CA ALA A 9 -7.37 8.89 7.67
C ALA A 9 -5.91 9.07 8.11
N LEU A 10 -4.95 8.57 7.35
CA LEU A 10 -3.55 8.73 7.69
C LEU A 10 -3.11 10.19 7.64
N TRP A 11 -3.84 11.02 6.91
CA TRP A 11 -3.54 12.45 6.80
C TRP A 11 -4.32 13.31 7.78
N ALA A 12 -5.09 12.72 8.69
CA ALA A 12 -5.99 13.47 9.57
C ALA A 12 -5.27 14.54 10.38
N SER A 13 -4.01 14.31 10.77
CA SER A 13 -3.22 15.25 11.54
C SER A 13 -2.15 15.95 10.72
N SER A 14 -2.13 15.72 9.42
CA SER A 14 -1.10 16.25 8.54
C SER A 14 -1.54 17.56 7.93
N MET A 15 -0.61 18.49 7.80
CA MET A 15 -0.85 19.76 7.13
C MET A 15 -0.48 19.68 5.65
N LEU A 16 0.23 18.62 5.24
CA LEU A 16 0.63 18.43 3.86
C LEU A 16 -0.28 17.38 3.22
N PRO A 17 -0.64 17.56 1.93
CA PRO A 17 -1.49 16.60 1.23
C PRO A 17 -0.73 15.44 0.63
N GLU A 18 0.57 15.32 0.92
CA GLU A 18 1.42 14.33 0.29
C GLU A 18 2.10 13.43 1.31
N GLY A 19 2.51 12.26 0.84
CA GLY A 19 3.35 11.34 1.58
C GLY A 19 4.31 10.66 0.63
N ILE A 20 5.16 9.80 1.15
CA ILE A 20 6.16 9.07 0.38
C ILE A 20 6.11 7.61 0.79
N VAL A 21 6.22 6.72 -0.20
CA VAL A 21 6.38 5.29 0.09
C VAL A 21 7.79 5.09 0.64
N GLU A 22 7.88 4.77 1.92
CA GLU A 22 9.17 4.61 2.59
C GLU A 22 9.81 3.28 2.20
N ARG A 23 9.04 2.20 2.20
CA ARG A 23 9.54 0.88 1.83
C ARG A 23 8.40 -0.10 1.58
N TRP A 24 8.72 -1.15 0.82
CA TRP A 24 7.86 -2.31 0.65
C TRP A 24 8.46 -3.49 1.40
N PHE A 25 7.60 -4.25 2.06
CA PHE A 25 8.02 -5.47 2.76
C PHE A 25 7.82 -6.71 1.89
N ILE A 26 7.22 -6.53 0.73
CA ILE A 26 6.97 -7.62 -0.22
C ILE A 26 7.52 -7.25 -1.58
N ALA A 27 7.77 -8.26 -2.41
CA ALA A 27 8.14 -8.04 -3.80
C ALA A 27 6.87 -7.98 -4.65
N SER A 28 6.91 -7.26 -5.76
CA SER A 28 5.78 -7.22 -6.69
C SER A 28 5.55 -8.63 -7.23
N GLY A 29 4.29 -9.05 -7.25
CA GLY A 29 3.92 -10.39 -7.63
C GLY A 29 3.80 -11.37 -6.49
N ALA A 30 4.13 -10.95 -5.27
CA ALA A 30 4.05 -11.82 -4.10
C ALA A 30 2.60 -12.10 -3.71
N THR A 31 2.37 -13.28 -3.17
CA THR A 31 1.08 -13.63 -2.59
C THR A 31 1.06 -13.15 -1.14
N ILE A 32 0.04 -12.41 -0.78
CA ILE A 32 -0.09 -11.83 0.55
C ILE A 32 -1.36 -12.34 1.22
N LYS A 33 -1.40 -12.18 2.55
CA LYS A 33 -2.55 -12.57 3.36
C LYS A 33 -3.15 -11.34 4.02
N VAL A 34 -4.45 -11.39 4.28
CA VAL A 34 -5.13 -10.29 4.98
C VAL A 34 -4.43 -10.01 6.31
N GLY A 35 -4.20 -8.72 6.60
CA GLY A 35 -3.54 -8.29 7.82
C GLY A 35 -2.02 -8.31 7.79
N GLU A 36 -1.43 -8.81 6.72
CA GLU A 36 0.02 -8.86 6.57
C GLU A 36 0.56 -7.45 6.31
N ARG A 37 1.69 -7.09 6.94
CA ARG A 37 2.37 -5.82 6.66
C ARG A 37 2.96 -5.89 5.26
N ILE A 38 2.59 -4.95 4.42
CA ILE A 38 3.04 -4.96 3.04
C ILE A 38 3.93 -3.77 2.70
N ALA A 39 3.72 -2.64 3.36
CA ALA A 39 4.47 -1.43 3.05
C ALA A 39 4.49 -0.48 4.24
N GLU A 40 5.35 0.51 4.14
CA GLU A 40 5.44 1.58 5.13
C GLU A 40 5.49 2.89 4.36
N VAL A 41 4.65 3.84 4.77
CA VAL A 41 4.61 5.15 4.13
C VAL A 41 4.94 6.21 5.16
N ARG A 42 5.55 7.30 4.70
CA ARG A 42 5.89 8.44 5.55
C ARG A 42 5.02 9.62 5.15
N ILE A 43 4.35 10.18 6.15
CA ILE A 43 3.55 11.40 5.99
C ILE A 43 4.13 12.38 6.98
N GLU A 44 4.75 13.46 6.49
CA GLU A 44 5.56 14.38 7.29
C GLU A 44 6.63 13.58 8.03
N ASP A 45 6.63 13.58 9.35
CA ASP A 45 7.62 12.85 10.14
C ASP A 45 7.10 11.54 10.71
N ALA A 46 5.89 11.15 10.33
CA ALA A 46 5.26 9.96 10.88
C ALA A 46 5.31 8.80 9.89
N LEU A 47 5.67 7.63 10.38
CA LEU A 47 5.66 6.39 9.61
C LEU A 47 4.37 5.64 9.89
N HIS A 48 3.74 5.14 8.84
CA HIS A 48 2.50 4.39 8.94
C HIS A 48 2.65 3.06 8.23
N GLU A 49 2.25 1.99 8.91
CA GLU A 49 2.27 0.66 8.29
C GLU A 49 1.02 0.46 7.46
N ILE A 50 1.19 -0.13 6.30
CA ILE A 50 0.09 -0.51 5.43
C ILE A 50 -0.05 -2.01 5.52
N VAL A 51 -1.25 -2.48 5.83
CA VAL A 51 -1.54 -3.90 5.90
C VAL A 51 -2.47 -4.31 4.77
N ALA A 52 -2.38 -5.58 4.40
CA ALA A 52 -3.20 -6.11 3.31
C ALA A 52 -4.67 -6.16 3.71
N PRO A 53 -5.56 -5.55 2.90
CA PRO A 53 -7.00 -5.59 3.22
C PRO A 53 -7.63 -6.93 2.88
N ALA A 54 -6.95 -7.74 2.09
CA ALA A 54 -7.44 -9.05 1.66
C ALA A 54 -6.25 -9.88 1.20
N GLY A 55 -6.47 -11.16 1.00
CA GLY A 55 -5.43 -12.03 0.45
C GLY A 55 -5.42 -12.01 -1.07
N GLY A 56 -4.30 -12.36 -1.66
CA GLY A 56 -4.15 -12.45 -3.11
C GLY A 56 -2.75 -12.13 -3.58
N ARG A 57 -2.60 -12.00 -4.88
CA ARG A 57 -1.31 -11.63 -5.47
C ARG A 57 -1.25 -10.11 -5.64
N ALA A 58 -0.22 -9.52 -5.07
CA ALA A 58 -0.06 -8.06 -5.08
C ALA A 58 0.88 -7.61 -6.19
N THR A 59 0.46 -6.61 -6.95
CA THR A 59 1.32 -5.96 -7.94
C THR A 59 1.54 -4.53 -7.49
N ILE A 60 2.80 -4.17 -7.26
CA ILE A 60 3.15 -2.84 -6.77
C ILE A 60 2.93 -1.80 -7.88
N VAL A 61 2.19 -0.74 -7.55
CA VAL A 61 1.95 0.39 -8.45
C VAL A 61 2.82 1.57 -8.05
N ALA A 62 2.88 1.88 -6.75
CA ALA A 62 3.69 2.98 -6.24
C ALA A 62 5.00 2.43 -5.69
N ALA A 63 6.11 2.68 -6.38
CA ALA A 63 7.42 2.19 -5.97
C ALA A 63 7.93 2.92 -4.73
N THR A 64 8.98 2.37 -4.11
CA THR A 64 9.68 3.04 -3.00
C THR A 64 10.11 4.44 -3.46
N ASN A 65 9.91 5.41 -2.58
CA ASN A 65 10.17 6.84 -2.80
C ASN A 65 9.14 7.54 -3.69
N ALA A 66 8.12 6.84 -4.15
CA ALA A 66 7.05 7.49 -4.91
C ALA A 66 6.25 8.42 -4.01
N VAL A 67 5.83 9.55 -4.55
CA VAL A 67 4.96 10.48 -3.85
C VAL A 67 3.53 9.96 -3.93
N ILE A 68 2.84 9.98 -2.81
CA ILE A 68 1.46 9.52 -2.72
C ILE A 68 0.57 10.60 -2.11
N GLU A 69 -0.71 10.49 -2.38
CA GLU A 69 -1.74 11.40 -1.86
C GLU A 69 -2.84 10.57 -1.22
N PRO A 70 -3.73 11.19 -0.42
CA PRO A 70 -4.88 10.46 0.12
C PRO A 70 -5.66 9.78 -1.02
N GLY A 71 -5.86 8.48 -0.88
CA GLY A 71 -6.57 7.71 -1.88
C GLY A 71 -5.73 7.17 -3.03
N SER A 72 -4.41 7.47 -3.04
CA SER A 72 -3.52 6.93 -4.07
C SER A 72 -3.50 5.39 -4.04
N VAL A 73 -3.40 4.79 -5.21
CA VAL A 73 -3.28 3.34 -5.32
C VAL A 73 -1.83 2.94 -5.08
N LEU A 74 -1.61 2.11 -4.07
CA LEU A 74 -0.27 1.59 -3.75
C LEU A 74 0.03 0.32 -4.53
N ALA A 75 -0.97 -0.53 -4.67
CA ALA A 75 -0.82 -1.81 -5.36
C ALA A 75 -2.19 -2.27 -5.82
N THR A 76 -2.20 -3.23 -6.72
CA THR A 76 -3.42 -3.94 -7.11
C THR A 76 -3.35 -5.34 -6.56
N LEU A 77 -4.50 -5.89 -6.20
CA LEU A 77 -4.58 -7.20 -5.59
C LEU A 77 -5.48 -8.08 -6.44
N ASP A 78 -4.92 -9.15 -6.94
CA ASP A 78 -5.66 -10.14 -7.71
C ASP A 78 -5.98 -11.30 -6.78
N ASP A 79 -7.25 -11.46 -6.47
CA ASP A 79 -7.72 -12.49 -5.59
C ASP A 79 -8.03 -13.80 -6.31
N ARG A 80 -7.87 -13.82 -7.64
CA ARG A 80 -8.05 -15.04 -8.38
C ARG A 80 -6.81 -15.90 -8.25
N LEU A 81 -6.93 -16.92 -7.42
CA LEU A 81 -5.90 -17.93 -7.35
C LEU A 81 -6.03 -18.71 -8.64
N SER A 82 -5.17 -18.38 -9.58
CA SER A 82 -5.22 -19.04 -10.89
C SER A 82 -5.07 -20.54 -10.69
N PRO A 83 -6.00 -21.33 -11.19
CA PRO A 83 -5.88 -22.77 -11.08
C PRO A 83 -4.87 -23.35 -12.07
N GLY A 84 -4.05 -22.53 -12.60
CA GLY A 84 -3.03 -23.00 -13.52
C GLY A 84 -3.40 -22.89 -14.95
#